data_45797c7d0c32b85fdd77d837cb160586
#
_entry.id   45797c7d0c32b85fdd77d837cb160586
#
_cell.length_a   1.000
_cell.length_b   1.000
_cell.length_c   1.000
_cell.angle_alpha   90.00
_cell.angle_beta   90.00
_cell.angle_gamma   90.00
#
_symmetry.space_group_name_H-M   'P 1'
#
loop_
_entity.id
_entity.type
_entity.pdbx_description
1 polymer ?
#
loop_
_entity_poly.entity_id
_entity_poly.type
_entity_poly.pdbx_seq_one_letter_code
_entity_poly.pdbx_strand_id
1 'polypeptide(L)'
;MIKLGLVGEGIAKSQSPDLHERLGASLGEPVRYDLIDSRGVEDFDFPDAIHTLRAEGYRGTNVTFPFKEKAAQLADIRGEGVRRVGTANTLLFDEDGLRAENTDYTGFISAYRHSFGNQPAGDVLLIGAGGVGRAVACALAELAVSCIYILEHDRARAENLSRDLNAMGIHATCITSAQVPQALPHWQGVVNCSPIGHINHPGCPIDTAGLGAQHWVFDAVYIPAHTELLNAAYEAGARTLSGVDLFVFQGVDAFRFFTAGRIPARQIDPHVIPLRTHYIEQLVATSVHSMP
;
A
#
# COMPACT_ATOMS: atom_id res chain seq x y z
N MET A 1 7.98 -5.14 -25.90
CA MET A 1 7.88 -5.83 -24.59
C MET A 1 8.53 -4.95 -23.53
N ILE A 2 7.78 -4.59 -22.50
CA ILE A 2 8.26 -3.79 -21.38
C ILE A 2 8.85 -4.73 -20.33
N LYS A 3 10.09 -4.50 -19.89
CA LYS A 3 10.71 -5.25 -18.80
C LYS A 3 10.53 -4.49 -17.50
N LEU A 4 9.95 -5.12 -16.50
CA LEU A 4 9.73 -4.62 -15.14
C LEU A 4 10.24 -5.64 -14.12
N GLY A 5 10.37 -5.23 -12.87
CA GLY A 5 10.76 -6.13 -11.80
C GLY A 5 10.17 -5.77 -10.45
N LEU A 6 10.41 -6.64 -9.46
CA LEU A 6 10.23 -6.37 -8.05
C LEU A 6 11.50 -6.79 -7.31
N VAL A 7 12.10 -5.87 -6.58
CA VAL A 7 13.25 -6.14 -5.71
C VAL A 7 12.77 -6.15 -4.26
N GLY A 8 13.09 -7.21 -3.52
CA GLY A 8 12.70 -7.33 -2.11
C GLY A 8 13.15 -8.64 -1.50
N GLU A 9 12.75 -8.90 -0.26
CA GLU A 9 13.04 -10.12 0.47
C GLU A 9 11.80 -10.99 0.63
N GLY A 10 11.90 -12.27 0.25
CA GLY A 10 10.82 -13.24 0.42
C GLY A 10 9.62 -13.01 -0.47
N ILE A 11 9.85 -12.56 -1.69
CA ILE A 11 8.83 -12.10 -2.65
C ILE A 11 8.34 -13.18 -3.61
N ALA A 12 8.76 -14.44 -3.47
CA ALA A 12 8.46 -15.54 -4.39
C ALA A 12 6.95 -15.77 -4.64
N LYS A 13 6.07 -15.34 -3.72
CA LYS A 13 4.60 -15.46 -3.84
C LYS A 13 3.91 -14.15 -4.21
N SER A 14 4.68 -13.13 -4.64
CA SER A 14 4.11 -11.83 -5.02
C SER A 14 3.17 -11.97 -6.22
N GLN A 15 2.03 -11.31 -6.15
CA GLN A 15 1.05 -11.22 -7.25
C GLN A 15 1.37 -10.05 -8.22
N SER A 16 2.44 -9.29 -7.97
CA SER A 16 2.82 -8.16 -8.84
C SER A 16 3.13 -8.58 -10.28
N PRO A 17 3.81 -9.73 -10.56
CA PRO A 17 4.00 -10.19 -11.92
C PRO A 17 2.68 -10.38 -12.66
N ASP A 18 1.73 -11.14 -12.09
CA ASP A 18 0.43 -11.39 -12.70
C ASP A 18 -0.33 -10.08 -12.98
N LEU A 19 -0.33 -9.13 -12.03
CA LEU A 19 -1.01 -7.85 -12.20
C LEU A 19 -0.46 -7.05 -13.40
N HIS A 20 0.86 -6.87 -13.46
CA HIS A 20 1.48 -6.05 -14.48
C HIS A 20 1.44 -6.71 -15.86
N GLU A 21 1.65 -8.03 -15.95
CA GLU A 21 1.59 -8.80 -17.19
C GLU A 21 0.17 -8.86 -17.74
N ARG A 22 -0.83 -9.08 -16.88
CA ARG A 22 -2.25 -9.07 -17.24
C ARG A 22 -2.70 -7.70 -17.72
N LEU A 23 -2.31 -6.62 -17.02
CA LEU A 23 -2.63 -5.27 -17.42
C LEU A 23 -1.96 -4.91 -18.75
N GLY A 24 -0.69 -5.25 -18.92
CA GLY A 24 0.02 -5.05 -20.19
C GLY A 24 -0.65 -5.80 -21.35
N ALA A 25 -1.00 -7.07 -21.16
CA ALA A 25 -1.69 -7.87 -22.17
C ALA A 25 -3.04 -7.27 -22.58
N SER A 26 -3.83 -6.78 -21.61
CA SER A 26 -5.14 -6.16 -21.89
C SER A 26 -5.05 -4.84 -22.67
N LEU A 27 -3.87 -4.22 -22.65
CA LEU A 27 -3.57 -2.96 -23.37
C LEU A 27 -2.78 -3.18 -24.68
N GLY A 28 -2.49 -4.43 -25.04
CA GLY A 28 -1.69 -4.77 -26.22
C GLY A 28 -0.18 -4.46 -26.07
N GLU A 29 0.27 -4.22 -24.84
CA GLU A 29 1.68 -3.93 -24.49
C GLU A 29 2.27 -5.09 -23.65
N PRO A 30 2.93 -6.09 -24.29
CA PRO A 30 3.49 -7.21 -23.56
C PRO A 30 4.48 -6.77 -22.48
N VAL A 31 4.27 -7.23 -21.26
CA VAL A 31 5.14 -7.02 -20.10
C VAL A 31 5.81 -8.33 -19.72
N ARG A 32 7.08 -8.27 -19.37
CA ARG A 32 7.80 -9.28 -18.62
C ARG A 32 8.12 -8.71 -17.24
N TYR A 33 7.74 -9.42 -16.20
CA TYR A 33 7.94 -8.96 -14.83
C TYR A 33 8.73 -10.00 -14.01
N ASP A 34 9.93 -9.64 -13.60
CA ASP A 34 10.87 -10.53 -12.92
C ASP A 34 10.92 -10.24 -11.41
N LEU A 35 11.08 -11.31 -10.61
CA LEU A 35 11.27 -11.21 -9.17
C LEU A 35 12.75 -11.31 -8.82
N ILE A 36 13.29 -10.30 -8.17
CA ILE A 36 14.67 -10.23 -7.68
C ILE A 36 14.62 -10.37 -6.15
N ASP A 37 14.59 -11.64 -5.70
CA ASP A 37 14.48 -11.98 -4.28
C ASP A 37 15.87 -11.99 -3.62
N SER A 38 16.04 -11.13 -2.62
CA SER A 38 17.29 -11.06 -1.84
C SER A 38 17.39 -12.14 -0.76
N ARG A 39 16.32 -12.91 -0.51
CA ARG A 39 16.31 -13.97 0.50
C ARG A 39 17.29 -15.08 0.14
N GLY A 40 18.22 -15.37 1.06
CA GLY A 40 19.23 -16.40 0.87
C GLY A 40 20.38 -15.99 -0.05
N VAL A 41 20.45 -14.74 -0.48
CA VAL A 41 21.60 -14.17 -1.20
C VAL A 41 22.51 -13.50 -0.17
N GLU A 42 23.69 -14.09 0.05
CA GLU A 42 24.70 -13.53 0.94
C GLU A 42 25.20 -12.20 0.35
N ASP A 43 25.32 -11.16 1.19
CA ASP A 43 25.78 -9.83 0.80
C ASP A 43 25.03 -9.18 -0.38
N PHE A 44 23.68 -9.35 -0.43
CA PHE A 44 22.87 -8.72 -1.48
C PHE A 44 23.05 -7.20 -1.53
N ASP A 45 23.64 -6.72 -2.61
CA ASP A 45 23.86 -5.29 -2.87
C ASP A 45 22.67 -4.69 -3.64
N PHE A 46 21.81 -3.94 -2.95
CA PHE A 46 20.62 -3.33 -3.56
C PHE A 46 20.97 -2.28 -4.64
N PRO A 47 21.91 -1.33 -4.44
CA PRO A 47 22.35 -0.44 -5.50
C PRO A 47 22.85 -1.16 -6.75
N ASP A 48 23.68 -2.20 -6.61
CA ASP A 48 24.20 -2.97 -7.74
C ASP A 48 23.08 -3.70 -8.49
N ALA A 49 22.11 -4.29 -7.78
CA ALA A 49 20.93 -4.89 -8.39
C ALA A 49 20.13 -3.87 -9.23
N ILE A 50 19.96 -2.64 -8.74
CA ILE A 50 19.27 -1.56 -9.48
C ILE A 50 20.07 -1.15 -10.71
N HIS A 51 21.38 -1.02 -10.61
CA HIS A 51 22.26 -0.72 -11.75
C HIS A 51 22.21 -1.83 -12.81
N THR A 52 22.23 -3.08 -12.40
CA THR A 52 22.12 -4.25 -13.29
C THR A 52 20.80 -4.24 -14.06
N LEU A 53 19.66 -4.06 -13.37
CA LEU A 53 18.37 -3.95 -14.04
C LEU A 53 18.33 -2.83 -15.09
N ARG A 54 18.88 -1.66 -14.76
CA ARG A 54 18.98 -0.55 -15.72
C ARG A 54 19.83 -0.94 -16.94
N ALA A 55 20.99 -1.56 -16.73
CA ALA A 55 21.89 -1.99 -17.80
C ALA A 55 21.25 -3.07 -18.70
N GLU A 56 20.41 -3.95 -18.16
CA GLU A 56 19.68 -4.98 -18.89
C GLU A 56 18.42 -4.45 -19.62
N GLY A 57 18.17 -3.14 -19.56
CA GLY A 57 17.10 -2.48 -20.31
C GLY A 57 15.71 -2.63 -19.67
N TYR A 58 15.64 -2.79 -18.36
CA TYR A 58 14.37 -2.65 -17.65
C TYR A 58 13.88 -1.20 -17.72
N ARG A 59 12.58 -1.02 -17.77
CA ARG A 59 11.96 0.31 -17.73
C ARG A 59 11.90 0.87 -16.29
N GLY A 60 11.86 -0.02 -15.32
CA GLY A 60 11.83 0.28 -13.91
C GLY A 60 11.56 -0.96 -13.07
N THR A 61 11.47 -0.77 -11.77
CA THR A 61 11.20 -1.85 -10.82
C THR A 61 10.37 -1.36 -9.65
N ASN A 62 9.47 -2.22 -9.15
CA ASN A 62 8.93 -2.01 -7.82
C ASN A 62 9.95 -2.43 -6.75
N VAL A 63 9.82 -1.88 -5.56
CA VAL A 63 10.68 -2.15 -4.41
C VAL A 63 9.83 -2.40 -3.19
N THR A 64 10.16 -3.48 -2.44
CA THR A 64 9.50 -3.79 -1.18
C THR A 64 10.49 -3.97 -0.04
N PHE A 65 10.02 -4.45 1.10
CA PHE A 65 10.85 -4.70 2.28
C PHE A 65 12.10 -5.52 1.92
N PRO A 66 13.26 -5.18 2.44
CA PRO A 66 13.57 -4.08 3.35
C PRO A 66 14.08 -2.79 2.66
N PHE A 67 13.98 -2.67 1.34
CA PHE A 67 14.76 -1.71 0.55
C PHE A 67 14.06 -0.37 0.24
N LYS A 68 12.81 -0.13 0.71
CA LYS A 68 12.04 1.09 0.36
C LYS A 68 12.73 2.40 0.75
N GLU A 69 13.44 2.44 1.90
CA GLU A 69 14.21 3.63 2.31
C GLU A 69 15.45 3.81 1.44
N LYS A 70 16.19 2.72 1.18
CA LYS A 70 17.35 2.74 0.28
C LYS A 70 16.97 3.18 -1.14
N ALA A 71 15.82 2.74 -1.64
CA ALA A 71 15.30 3.17 -2.94
C ALA A 71 15.06 4.68 -3.01
N ALA A 72 14.47 5.27 -1.97
CA ALA A 72 14.29 6.72 -1.89
C ALA A 72 15.61 7.48 -1.81
N GLN A 73 16.62 6.91 -1.13
CA GLN A 73 17.96 7.53 -0.99
C GLN A 73 18.76 7.47 -2.28
N LEU A 74 18.66 6.35 -3.02
CA LEU A 74 19.40 6.11 -4.26
C LEU A 74 18.92 7.01 -5.41
N ALA A 75 17.68 7.47 -5.38
CA ALA A 75 17.06 8.20 -6.48
C ALA A 75 17.59 9.61 -6.65
N ASP A 76 17.87 9.97 -7.91
CA ASP A 76 18.22 11.33 -8.33
C ASP A 76 17.01 12.27 -8.26
N ILE A 77 15.83 11.76 -8.65
CA ILE A 77 14.57 12.49 -8.72
C ILE A 77 13.55 11.81 -7.80
N ARG A 78 12.98 12.57 -6.87
CA ARG A 78 11.95 12.08 -5.92
C ARG A 78 10.61 12.69 -6.21
N GLY A 79 9.61 11.85 -6.47
CA GLY A 79 8.22 12.27 -6.59
C GLY A 79 7.65 12.83 -5.29
N GLU A 80 6.46 13.42 -5.36
CA GLU A 80 5.84 14.04 -4.20
C GLU A 80 5.59 13.04 -3.06
N GLY A 81 5.07 11.85 -3.39
CA GLY A 81 4.86 10.79 -2.41
C GLY A 81 6.15 10.39 -1.68
N VAL A 82 7.27 10.30 -2.41
CA VAL A 82 8.57 9.98 -1.80
C VAL A 82 9.05 11.10 -0.88
N ARG A 83 8.88 12.36 -1.28
CA ARG A 83 9.27 13.51 -0.43
C ARG A 83 8.47 13.57 0.86
N ARG A 84 7.18 13.21 0.81
CA ARG A 84 6.30 13.18 1.98
C ARG A 84 6.55 11.97 2.88
N VAL A 85 6.64 10.78 2.28
CA VAL A 85 6.72 9.52 3.03
C VAL A 85 8.15 9.20 3.48
N GLY A 86 9.16 9.60 2.71
CA GLY A 86 10.58 9.26 2.94
C GLY A 86 10.98 7.88 2.42
N THR A 87 10.08 7.15 1.75
CA THR A 87 10.34 5.83 1.17
C THR A 87 9.83 5.76 -0.27
N ALA A 88 10.36 4.84 -1.07
CA ALA A 88 9.93 4.57 -2.43
C ALA A 88 9.61 3.08 -2.59
N ASN A 89 8.53 2.77 -3.31
CA ASN A 89 8.19 1.42 -3.71
C ASN A 89 8.22 1.23 -5.23
N THR A 90 8.62 2.27 -5.99
CA THR A 90 8.68 2.26 -7.46
C THR A 90 9.86 3.09 -7.92
N LEU A 91 10.72 2.50 -8.73
CA LEU A 91 11.87 3.14 -9.37
C LEU A 91 11.72 3.10 -10.89
N LEU A 92 12.00 4.22 -11.55
CA LEU A 92 11.96 4.38 -13.00
C LEU A 92 13.36 4.71 -13.52
N PHE A 93 13.73 4.06 -14.59
CA PHE A 93 15.00 4.29 -15.28
C PHE A 93 14.79 5.29 -16.43
N ASP A 94 14.78 6.58 -16.09
CA ASP A 94 14.61 7.66 -17.05
C ASP A 94 15.97 8.08 -17.64
N GLU A 95 15.93 8.84 -18.76
CA GLU A 95 17.14 9.41 -19.40
C GLU A 95 17.84 10.40 -18.46
N ASP A 96 17.05 11.17 -17.70
CA ASP A 96 17.53 12.20 -16.75
C ASP A 96 18.00 11.63 -15.41
N GLY A 97 17.95 10.31 -15.20
CA GLY A 97 18.37 9.67 -13.96
C GLY A 97 17.39 8.65 -13.40
N LEU A 98 17.64 8.24 -12.16
CA LEU A 98 16.80 7.32 -11.41
C LEU A 98 15.69 8.11 -10.70
N ARG A 99 14.45 7.91 -11.11
CA ARG A 99 13.28 8.52 -10.47
C ARG A 99 12.64 7.54 -9.48
N ALA A 100 12.29 8.03 -8.31
CA ALA A 100 11.56 7.28 -7.30
C ALA A 100 10.14 7.83 -7.08
N GLU A 101 9.18 6.92 -6.98
CA GLU A 101 7.78 7.20 -6.65
C GLU A 101 7.32 6.32 -5.48
N ASN A 102 6.27 6.75 -4.78
CA ASN A 102 5.62 5.96 -3.74
C ASN A 102 4.16 5.72 -4.12
N THR A 103 3.91 4.53 -4.68
CA THR A 103 2.56 4.18 -5.12
C THR A 103 1.69 3.56 -4.02
N ASP A 104 2.23 3.25 -2.86
CA ASP A 104 1.40 2.97 -1.67
C ASP A 104 0.64 4.23 -1.25
N TYR A 105 1.30 5.40 -1.33
CA TYR A 105 0.70 6.71 -1.07
C TYR A 105 -0.36 7.07 -2.11
N THR A 106 -0.04 7.07 -3.40
CA THR A 106 -0.98 7.44 -4.47
C THR A 106 -2.09 6.42 -4.63
N GLY A 107 -1.78 5.14 -4.52
CA GLY A 107 -2.73 4.03 -4.63
C GLY A 107 -3.78 4.06 -3.51
N PHE A 108 -3.38 4.40 -2.28
CA PHE A 108 -4.35 4.58 -1.19
C PHE A 108 -5.31 5.74 -1.46
N ILE A 109 -4.80 6.89 -1.92
CA ILE A 109 -5.64 8.04 -2.30
C ILE A 109 -6.64 7.65 -3.40
N SER A 110 -6.16 6.94 -4.43
CA SER A 110 -6.97 6.49 -5.55
C SER A 110 -8.04 5.48 -5.11
N ALA A 111 -7.69 4.51 -4.27
CA ALA A 111 -8.59 3.53 -3.72
C ALA A 111 -9.66 4.16 -2.82
N TYR A 112 -9.26 5.09 -1.95
CA TYR A 112 -10.17 5.83 -1.08
C TYR A 112 -11.19 6.64 -1.90
N ARG A 113 -10.70 7.44 -2.85
CA ARG A 113 -11.59 8.27 -3.72
C ARG A 113 -12.52 7.43 -4.56
N HIS A 114 -12.06 6.28 -5.04
CA HIS A 114 -12.92 5.33 -5.75
C HIS A 114 -14.06 4.81 -4.88
N SER A 115 -13.78 4.45 -3.62
CA SER A 115 -14.76 3.81 -2.73
C SER A 115 -15.64 4.81 -1.99
N PHE A 116 -15.12 5.99 -1.67
CA PHE A 116 -15.78 6.97 -0.79
C PHE A 116 -15.98 8.35 -1.44
N GLY A 117 -15.52 8.53 -2.68
CA GLY A 117 -15.59 9.83 -3.36
C GLY A 117 -14.70 10.89 -2.69
N ASN A 118 -15.22 12.11 -2.62
CA ASN A 118 -14.51 13.24 -2.01
C ASN A 118 -14.89 13.44 -0.53
N GLN A 119 -15.36 12.39 0.16
CA GLN A 119 -15.68 12.51 1.59
C GLN A 119 -14.38 12.74 2.38
N PRO A 120 -14.37 13.66 3.37
CA PRO A 120 -13.24 13.84 4.27
C PRO A 120 -12.98 12.56 5.07
N ALA A 121 -11.71 12.23 5.28
CA ALA A 121 -11.33 11.08 6.09
C ALA A 121 -11.75 11.24 7.57
N GLY A 122 -11.84 12.49 8.06
CA GLY A 122 -12.24 12.82 9.43
C GLY A 122 -11.17 12.45 10.46
N ASP A 123 -11.58 12.09 11.65
CA ASP A 123 -10.70 11.56 12.69
C ASP A 123 -10.45 10.08 12.43
N VAL A 124 -9.17 9.67 12.41
CA VAL A 124 -8.75 8.34 11.97
C VAL A 124 -7.90 7.65 13.01
N LEU A 125 -8.28 6.43 13.40
CA LEU A 125 -7.41 5.50 14.10
C LEU A 125 -6.47 4.83 13.08
N LEU A 126 -5.15 5.00 13.24
CA LEU A 126 -4.13 4.30 12.49
C LEU A 126 -3.45 3.26 13.37
N ILE A 127 -3.55 1.99 12.99
CA ILE A 127 -2.94 0.86 13.69
C ILE A 127 -1.73 0.40 12.88
N GLY A 128 -0.55 0.51 13.50
CA GLY A 128 0.73 0.19 12.85
C GLY A 128 1.40 1.39 12.17
N ALA A 129 2.63 1.69 12.60
CA ALA A 129 3.45 2.80 12.11
C ALA A 129 4.63 2.33 11.23
N GLY A 130 4.49 1.19 10.55
CA GLY A 130 5.44 0.67 9.57
C GLY A 130 5.42 1.44 8.24
N GLY A 131 6.11 0.91 7.23
CA GLY A 131 6.23 1.59 5.92
C GLY A 131 4.89 1.89 5.25
N VAL A 132 3.94 0.92 5.25
CA VAL A 132 2.58 1.13 4.71
C VAL A 132 1.81 2.12 5.58
N GLY A 133 1.86 1.98 6.92
CA GLY A 133 1.19 2.90 7.83
C GLY A 133 1.65 4.35 7.66
N ARG A 134 2.96 4.57 7.47
CA ARG A 134 3.51 5.89 7.17
C ARG A 134 3.01 6.44 5.82
N ALA A 135 2.97 5.61 4.78
CA ALA A 135 2.47 6.01 3.47
C ALA A 135 0.98 6.40 3.53
N VAL A 136 0.17 5.57 4.20
CA VAL A 136 -1.27 5.83 4.38
C VAL A 136 -1.49 7.06 5.25
N ALA A 137 -0.74 7.27 6.34
CA ALA A 137 -0.83 8.46 7.17
C ALA A 137 -0.56 9.75 6.37
N CYS A 138 0.47 9.75 5.53
CA CYS A 138 0.74 10.88 4.63
C CYS A 138 -0.36 11.07 3.58
N ALA A 139 -0.93 9.97 3.07
CA ALA A 139 -2.02 10.01 2.09
C ALA A 139 -3.33 10.58 2.69
N LEU A 140 -3.60 10.32 3.95
CA LEU A 140 -4.77 10.87 4.66
C LEU A 140 -4.79 12.40 4.70
N ALA A 141 -3.63 13.07 4.63
CA ALA A 141 -3.57 14.53 4.51
C ALA A 141 -4.27 15.03 3.23
N GLU A 142 -4.14 14.31 2.11
CA GLU A 142 -4.80 14.64 0.84
C GLU A 142 -6.31 14.32 0.85
N LEU A 143 -6.77 13.63 1.88
CA LEU A 143 -8.15 13.18 2.07
C LEU A 143 -8.85 13.94 3.20
N ALA A 144 -8.35 15.13 3.53
CA ALA A 144 -8.90 16.01 4.55
C ALA A 144 -9.09 15.32 5.91
N VAL A 145 -8.05 14.59 6.38
CA VAL A 145 -8.00 14.04 7.74
C VAL A 145 -8.00 15.20 8.76
N SER A 146 -8.78 15.06 9.83
CA SER A 146 -8.80 16.02 10.93
C SER A 146 -7.69 15.74 11.95
N CYS A 147 -7.61 14.49 12.43
CA CYS A 147 -6.57 14.01 13.32
C CYS A 147 -6.27 12.54 13.09
N ILE A 148 -5.02 12.14 13.24
CA ILE A 148 -4.58 10.73 13.19
C ILE A 148 -4.21 10.27 14.60
N TYR A 149 -4.95 9.28 15.11
CA TYR A 149 -4.69 8.63 16.39
C TYR A 149 -3.87 7.37 16.13
N ILE A 150 -2.59 7.38 16.53
CA ILE A 150 -1.62 6.33 16.22
C ILE A 150 -1.59 5.29 17.33
N LEU A 151 -1.96 4.06 17.01
CA LEU A 151 -1.82 2.88 17.86
C LEU A 151 -0.69 2.00 17.31
N GLU A 152 0.43 1.95 18.03
CA GLU A 152 1.61 1.17 17.67
C GLU A 152 2.24 0.61 18.93
N HIS A 153 2.65 -0.67 18.91
CA HIS A 153 3.27 -1.33 20.07
C HIS A 153 4.70 -0.81 20.36
N ASP A 154 5.44 -0.43 19.32
CA ASP A 154 6.73 0.25 19.44
C ASP A 154 6.50 1.75 19.66
N ARG A 155 6.62 2.16 20.93
CA ARG A 155 6.40 3.53 21.35
C ARG A 155 7.30 4.53 20.60
N ALA A 156 8.56 4.20 20.38
CA ALA A 156 9.49 5.09 19.69
C ALA A 156 9.08 5.30 18.23
N ARG A 157 8.59 4.24 17.58
CA ARG A 157 8.07 4.29 16.21
C ARG A 157 6.81 5.14 16.14
N ALA A 158 5.87 4.99 17.08
CA ALA A 158 4.68 5.83 17.17
C ALA A 158 5.01 7.31 17.34
N GLU A 159 5.88 7.64 18.30
CA GLU A 159 6.30 9.01 18.60
C GLU A 159 7.06 9.65 17.42
N ASN A 160 7.90 8.89 16.71
CA ASN A 160 8.59 9.35 15.52
C ASN A 160 7.60 9.70 14.40
N LEU A 161 6.64 8.80 14.10
CA LEU A 161 5.63 9.05 13.09
C LEU A 161 4.77 10.27 13.47
N SER A 162 4.30 10.35 14.71
CA SER A 162 3.50 11.48 15.19
C SER A 162 4.25 12.80 15.04
N ARG A 163 5.53 12.85 15.41
CA ARG A 163 6.38 14.04 15.28
C ARG A 163 6.53 14.47 13.84
N ASP A 164 6.83 13.52 12.95
CA ASP A 164 7.03 13.79 11.53
C ASP A 164 5.73 14.31 10.87
N LEU A 165 4.58 13.70 11.17
CA LEU A 165 3.29 14.15 10.67
C LEU A 165 2.94 15.56 11.15
N ASN A 166 3.13 15.84 12.45
CA ASN A 166 2.90 17.18 13.00
C ASN A 166 3.84 18.23 12.39
N ALA A 167 5.09 17.89 12.10
CA ALA A 167 6.03 18.77 11.40
C ALA A 167 5.59 19.07 9.94
N MET A 168 4.81 18.18 9.33
CA MET A 168 4.18 18.39 8.01
C MET A 168 2.81 19.10 8.10
N GLY A 169 2.38 19.50 9.30
CA GLY A 169 1.07 20.14 9.51
C GLY A 169 -0.11 19.18 9.58
N ILE A 170 0.14 17.88 9.72
CA ILE A 170 -0.89 16.85 9.88
C ILE A 170 -1.04 16.54 11.36
N HIS A 171 -2.20 16.85 11.94
CA HIS A 171 -2.43 16.59 13.35
C HIS A 171 -2.37 15.09 13.66
N ALA A 172 -1.44 14.68 14.51
CA ALA A 172 -1.27 13.28 14.89
C ALA A 172 -0.90 13.16 16.37
N THR A 173 -1.46 12.16 17.05
CA THR A 173 -1.21 11.87 18.47
C THR A 173 -1.13 10.36 18.69
N CYS A 174 -0.26 9.96 19.63
CA CYS A 174 -0.16 8.57 20.03
C CYS A 174 -1.23 8.21 21.06
N ILE A 175 -1.81 7.03 20.94
CA ILE A 175 -2.79 6.50 21.90
C ILE A 175 -2.40 5.09 22.34
N THR A 176 -3.03 4.64 23.42
CA THR A 176 -2.92 3.27 23.93
C THR A 176 -4.15 2.44 23.58
N SER A 177 -4.02 1.12 23.57
CA SER A 177 -5.15 0.22 23.31
C SER A 177 -6.31 0.42 24.31
N ALA A 178 -6.01 0.79 25.57
CA ALA A 178 -7.02 1.06 26.57
C ALA A 178 -7.94 2.25 26.26
N GLN A 179 -7.49 3.19 25.43
CA GLN A 179 -8.27 4.37 25.02
C GLN A 179 -9.22 4.08 23.84
N VAL A 180 -8.94 3.03 23.05
CA VAL A 180 -9.69 2.71 21.83
C VAL A 180 -11.18 2.49 22.08
N PRO A 181 -11.64 1.66 23.05
CA PRO A 181 -13.07 1.38 23.20
C PRO A 181 -13.94 2.60 23.45
N GLN A 182 -13.42 3.60 24.18
CA GLN A 182 -14.14 4.83 24.47
C GLN A 182 -14.12 5.83 23.30
N ALA A 183 -13.04 5.86 22.54
CA ALA A 183 -12.82 6.85 21.48
C ALA A 183 -13.37 6.36 20.12
N LEU A 184 -13.37 5.05 19.87
CA LEU A 184 -13.78 4.46 18.58
C LEU A 184 -15.13 4.97 18.06
N PRO A 185 -16.19 5.11 18.86
CA PRO A 185 -17.49 5.61 18.36
C PRO A 185 -17.46 7.05 17.82
N HIS A 186 -16.41 7.82 18.15
CA HIS A 186 -16.27 9.22 17.75
C HIS A 186 -15.40 9.42 16.53
N TRP A 187 -14.61 8.42 16.11
CA TRP A 187 -13.79 8.49 14.91
C TRP A 187 -14.61 8.15 13.66
N GLN A 188 -14.15 8.61 12.50
CA GLN A 188 -14.74 8.29 11.21
C GLN A 188 -14.02 7.14 10.53
N GLY A 189 -12.72 7.05 10.70
CA GLY A 189 -11.88 6.06 10.02
C GLY A 189 -11.14 5.12 10.96
N VAL A 190 -11.05 3.85 10.57
CA VAL A 190 -10.17 2.85 11.18
C VAL A 190 -9.27 2.26 10.10
N VAL A 191 -7.97 2.33 10.31
CA VAL A 191 -6.94 1.93 9.36
C VAL A 191 -6.02 0.93 10.02
N ASN A 192 -6.03 -0.32 9.56
CA ASN A 192 -5.07 -1.34 9.98
C ASN A 192 -3.92 -1.43 8.96
N CYS A 193 -2.73 -1.04 9.38
CA CYS A 193 -1.46 -1.24 8.66
C CYS A 193 -0.48 -2.12 9.46
N SER A 194 -0.98 -2.82 10.47
CA SER A 194 -0.23 -3.86 11.19
C SER A 194 -0.34 -5.21 10.49
N PRO A 195 0.48 -6.21 10.82
CA PRO A 195 0.34 -7.56 10.27
C PRO A 195 -0.83 -8.35 10.87
N ILE A 196 -1.51 -7.84 11.90
CA ILE A 196 -2.61 -8.56 12.57
C ILE A 196 -3.80 -8.68 11.61
N GLY A 197 -4.34 -9.88 11.48
CA GLY A 197 -5.35 -10.26 10.50
C GLY A 197 -4.78 -11.08 9.34
N HIS A 198 -3.44 -11.07 9.14
CA HIS A 198 -2.79 -11.94 8.17
C HIS A 198 -2.82 -13.40 8.60
N ILE A 199 -2.84 -14.34 7.65
CA ILE A 199 -2.87 -15.79 7.94
C ILE A 199 -1.76 -16.26 8.92
N ASN A 200 -0.61 -15.60 8.90
CA ASN A 200 0.49 -15.87 9.84
C ASN A 200 0.40 -15.11 11.16
N HIS A 201 -0.51 -14.15 11.26
CA HIS A 201 -0.76 -13.31 12.44
C HIS A 201 -2.27 -13.11 12.61
N PRO A 202 -3.02 -14.21 12.88
CA PRO A 202 -4.48 -14.17 12.93
C PRO A 202 -5.00 -13.30 14.08
N GLY A 203 -6.26 -12.91 13.97
CA GLY A 203 -6.98 -12.13 14.98
C GLY A 203 -7.37 -10.74 14.47
N CYS A 204 -8.01 -9.98 15.35
CA CYS A 204 -8.42 -8.61 15.12
C CYS A 204 -7.51 -7.63 15.87
N PRO A 205 -7.05 -6.53 15.24
CA PRO A 205 -6.10 -5.61 15.86
C PRO A 205 -6.70 -4.78 17.01
N ILE A 206 -8.03 -4.66 17.07
CA ILE A 206 -8.77 -3.91 18.10
C ILE A 206 -10.06 -4.64 18.49
N ASP A 207 -10.66 -4.24 19.61
CA ASP A 207 -12.05 -4.55 19.92
C ASP A 207 -12.97 -3.73 18.98
N THR A 208 -13.86 -4.43 18.27
CA THR A 208 -14.73 -3.86 17.24
C THR A 208 -16.12 -3.48 17.74
N ALA A 209 -16.41 -3.63 19.03
CA ALA A 209 -17.75 -3.39 19.59
C ALA A 209 -18.29 -1.96 19.39
N GLY A 210 -17.39 -1.00 19.15
CA GLY A 210 -17.75 0.41 18.87
C GLY A 210 -17.91 0.74 17.39
N LEU A 211 -17.73 -0.21 16.46
CA LEU A 211 -17.94 0.03 15.03
C LEU A 211 -19.42 0.22 14.69
N GLY A 212 -19.72 1.01 13.67
CA GLY A 212 -21.06 1.27 13.16
C GLY A 212 -21.05 1.89 11.76
N ALA A 213 -22.22 2.15 11.21
CA ALA A 213 -22.42 2.65 9.85
C ALA A 213 -21.77 4.02 9.56
N GLN A 214 -21.41 4.78 10.61
CA GLN A 214 -20.71 6.05 10.48
C GLN A 214 -19.23 5.89 10.10
N HIS A 215 -18.66 4.67 10.26
CA HIS A 215 -17.25 4.43 10.02
C HIS A 215 -16.97 4.04 8.56
N TRP A 216 -15.74 4.30 8.16
CA TRP A 216 -15.06 3.61 7.08
C TRP A 216 -13.84 2.86 7.67
N VAL A 217 -13.57 1.67 7.15
CA VAL A 217 -12.52 0.79 7.67
C VAL A 217 -11.63 0.33 6.53
N PHE A 218 -10.34 0.53 6.67
CA PHE A 218 -9.32 -0.02 5.78
C PHE A 218 -8.46 -1.04 6.50
N ASP A 219 -8.19 -2.16 5.84
CA ASP A 219 -7.22 -3.14 6.30
C ASP A 219 -6.18 -3.39 5.18
N ALA A 220 -4.91 -3.10 5.45
CA ALA A 220 -3.81 -3.34 4.51
C ALA A 220 -3.51 -4.83 4.31
N VAL A 221 -3.97 -5.69 5.19
CA VAL A 221 -3.88 -7.14 5.00
C VAL A 221 -4.77 -7.55 3.85
N TYR A 222 -4.23 -8.35 2.91
CA TYR A 222 -4.97 -8.86 1.75
C TYR A 222 -4.98 -10.40 1.65
N ILE A 223 -4.30 -11.08 2.57
CA ILE A 223 -4.34 -12.54 2.72
C ILE A 223 -4.64 -12.88 4.20
N PRO A 224 -5.89 -13.26 4.52
CA PRO A 224 -7.06 -13.42 3.63
C PRO A 224 -7.61 -12.08 3.13
N ALA A 225 -8.41 -12.10 2.05
CA ALA A 225 -9.07 -10.91 1.52
C ALA A 225 -10.13 -10.33 2.48
N HIS A 226 -10.75 -11.19 3.28
CA HIS A 226 -11.72 -10.85 4.32
C HIS A 226 -11.13 -11.13 5.69
N THR A 227 -10.52 -10.10 6.30
CA THR A 227 -9.97 -10.18 7.66
C THR A 227 -11.10 -10.11 8.69
N GLU A 228 -10.81 -10.50 9.94
CA GLU A 228 -11.78 -10.38 11.04
C GLU A 228 -12.23 -8.92 11.22
N LEU A 229 -11.33 -7.95 11.08
CA LEU A 229 -11.65 -6.52 11.15
C LEU A 229 -12.63 -6.10 10.05
N LEU A 230 -12.39 -6.50 8.78
CA LEU A 230 -13.27 -6.13 7.67
C LEU A 230 -14.64 -6.81 7.78
N ASN A 231 -14.69 -8.06 8.25
CA ASN A 231 -15.95 -8.75 8.48
C ASN A 231 -16.78 -8.06 9.58
N ALA A 232 -16.16 -7.76 10.73
CA ALA A 232 -16.83 -7.03 11.81
C ALA A 232 -17.31 -5.63 11.37
N ALA A 233 -16.51 -4.93 10.56
CA ALA A 233 -16.87 -3.64 9.99
C ALA A 233 -18.10 -3.76 9.07
N TYR A 234 -18.10 -4.75 8.18
CA TYR A 234 -19.21 -5.01 7.28
C TYR A 234 -20.52 -5.35 8.04
N GLU A 235 -20.43 -6.23 9.05
CA GLU A 235 -21.57 -6.59 9.90
C GLU A 235 -22.12 -5.39 10.69
N ALA A 236 -21.25 -4.46 11.09
CA ALA A 236 -21.64 -3.21 11.74
C ALA A 236 -22.20 -2.15 10.76
N GLY A 237 -22.26 -2.45 9.45
CA GLY A 237 -22.73 -1.52 8.42
C GLY A 237 -21.74 -0.46 8.02
N ALA A 238 -20.48 -0.56 8.44
CA ALA A 238 -19.39 0.33 8.04
C ALA A 238 -18.99 0.08 6.56
N ARG A 239 -18.48 1.11 5.91
CA ARG A 239 -17.91 0.97 4.56
C ARG A 239 -16.49 0.46 4.66
N THR A 240 -16.12 -0.49 3.80
CA THR A 240 -14.83 -1.16 3.86
C THR A 240 -13.97 -0.89 2.63
N LEU A 241 -12.66 -0.84 2.85
CA LEU A 241 -11.61 -0.80 1.85
C LEU A 241 -10.58 -1.88 2.22
N SER A 242 -10.25 -2.76 1.31
CA SER A 242 -9.39 -3.92 1.59
C SER A 242 -7.94 -3.70 1.15
N GLY A 243 -7.04 -4.54 1.62
CA GLY A 243 -5.67 -4.60 1.14
C GLY A 243 -5.58 -5.00 -0.34
N VAL A 244 -6.58 -5.70 -0.87
CA VAL A 244 -6.70 -5.98 -2.31
C VAL A 244 -6.91 -4.68 -3.09
N ASP A 245 -7.72 -3.76 -2.57
CA ASP A 245 -7.90 -2.44 -3.17
C ASP A 245 -6.57 -1.70 -3.24
N LEU A 246 -5.84 -1.61 -2.13
CA LEU A 246 -4.51 -0.99 -2.13
C LEU A 246 -3.56 -1.68 -3.11
N PHE A 247 -3.52 -3.02 -3.12
CA PHE A 247 -2.67 -3.80 -4.02
C PHE A 247 -2.95 -3.45 -5.50
N VAL A 248 -4.20 -3.41 -5.91
CA VAL A 248 -4.58 -3.13 -7.30
C VAL A 248 -4.28 -1.67 -7.64
N PHE A 249 -4.72 -0.72 -6.83
CA PHE A 249 -4.57 0.70 -7.15
C PHE A 249 -3.11 1.14 -7.16
N GLN A 250 -2.27 0.67 -6.20
CA GLN A 250 -0.84 0.96 -6.20
C GLN A 250 -0.12 0.32 -7.40
N GLY A 251 -0.52 -0.90 -7.79
CA GLY A 251 0.05 -1.58 -8.95
C GLY A 251 -0.30 -0.87 -10.26
N VAL A 252 -1.56 -0.43 -10.40
CA VAL A 252 -2.00 0.37 -11.56
C VAL A 252 -1.28 1.72 -11.60
N ASP A 253 -1.09 2.40 -10.46
CA ASP A 253 -0.34 3.65 -10.41
C ASP A 253 1.13 3.43 -10.79
N ALA A 254 1.76 2.35 -10.32
CA ALA A 254 3.11 1.97 -10.76
C ALA A 254 3.15 1.73 -12.28
N PHE A 255 2.16 1.02 -12.83
CA PHE A 255 2.07 0.77 -14.26
C PHE A 255 1.93 2.07 -15.07
N ARG A 256 1.16 3.05 -14.58
CA ARG A 256 1.06 4.38 -15.22
C ARG A 256 2.43 5.08 -15.27
N PHE A 257 3.20 5.01 -14.21
CA PHE A 257 4.57 5.55 -14.19
C PHE A 257 5.48 4.80 -15.18
N PHE A 258 5.48 3.47 -15.17
CA PHE A 258 6.29 2.66 -16.10
C PHE A 258 5.96 2.90 -17.57
N THR A 259 4.71 3.25 -17.86
CA THR A 259 4.22 3.47 -19.23
C THR A 259 4.01 4.94 -19.57
N ALA A 260 4.49 5.86 -18.71
CA ALA A 260 4.34 7.29 -18.93
C ALA A 260 4.86 7.70 -20.34
N GLY A 261 4.04 8.51 -21.04
CA GLY A 261 4.32 8.93 -22.42
C GLY A 261 4.01 7.89 -23.52
N ARG A 262 3.66 6.64 -23.14
CA ARG A 262 3.29 5.57 -24.09
C ARG A 262 1.79 5.27 -24.07
N ILE A 263 1.24 5.03 -22.87
CA ILE A 263 -0.16 4.67 -22.66
C ILE A 263 -0.86 5.79 -21.90
N PRO A 264 -1.83 6.48 -22.47
CA PRO A 264 -2.62 7.47 -21.76
C PRO A 264 -3.41 6.85 -20.60
N ALA A 265 -3.51 7.54 -19.46
CA ALA A 265 -4.23 7.07 -18.27
C ALA A 265 -5.66 6.62 -18.58
N ARG A 266 -6.38 7.34 -19.46
CA ARG A 266 -7.74 6.99 -19.91
C ARG A 266 -7.89 5.60 -20.54
N GLN A 267 -6.79 5.00 -21.02
CA GLN A 267 -6.79 3.63 -21.53
C GLN A 267 -6.57 2.61 -20.41
N ILE A 268 -5.90 3.00 -19.33
CA ILE A 268 -5.62 2.14 -18.18
C ILE A 268 -6.83 2.09 -17.24
N ASP A 269 -7.50 3.22 -17.02
CA ASP A 269 -8.58 3.37 -16.04
C ASP A 269 -9.70 2.31 -16.16
N PRO A 270 -10.17 1.91 -17.36
CA PRO A 270 -11.21 0.88 -17.47
C PRO A 270 -10.83 -0.50 -16.95
N HIS A 271 -9.52 -0.78 -16.80
CA HIS A 271 -9.02 -2.08 -16.34
C HIS A 271 -8.92 -2.20 -14.83
N VAL A 272 -9.04 -1.10 -14.07
CA VAL A 272 -8.88 -1.09 -12.61
C VAL A 272 -9.91 -1.98 -11.93
N ILE A 273 -11.20 -1.81 -12.25
CA ILE A 273 -12.28 -2.55 -11.61
C ILE A 273 -12.28 -4.04 -11.99
N PRO A 274 -12.10 -4.44 -13.26
CA PRO A 274 -11.90 -5.84 -13.61
C PRO A 274 -10.75 -6.51 -12.87
N LEU A 275 -9.60 -5.84 -12.72
CA LEU A 275 -8.47 -6.36 -11.93
C LEU A 275 -8.84 -6.52 -10.45
N ARG A 276 -9.48 -5.52 -9.85
CA ARG A 276 -9.96 -5.59 -8.48
C ARG A 276 -10.87 -6.80 -8.26
N THR A 277 -11.87 -6.97 -9.11
CA THR A 277 -12.79 -8.11 -9.03
C THR A 277 -12.05 -9.43 -9.14
N HIS A 278 -11.14 -9.56 -10.12
CA HIS A 278 -10.32 -10.75 -10.32
C HIS A 278 -9.54 -11.13 -9.05
N TYR A 279 -8.83 -10.18 -8.41
CA TYR A 279 -8.03 -10.48 -7.21
C TYR A 279 -8.88 -10.76 -5.98
N ILE A 280 -10.02 -10.11 -5.81
CA ILE A 280 -10.96 -10.44 -4.73
C ILE A 280 -11.43 -11.90 -4.89
N GLU A 281 -11.90 -12.29 -6.06
CA GLU A 281 -12.38 -13.66 -6.34
C GLU A 281 -11.28 -14.70 -6.15
N GLN A 282 -10.06 -14.44 -6.66
CA GLN A 282 -8.91 -15.33 -6.53
C GLN A 282 -8.52 -15.56 -5.07
N LEU A 283 -8.45 -14.49 -4.26
CA LEU A 283 -8.00 -14.57 -2.87
C LEU A 283 -9.08 -15.15 -1.95
N VAL A 284 -10.36 -14.93 -2.26
CA VAL A 284 -11.49 -15.59 -1.56
C VAL A 284 -11.45 -17.10 -1.84
N ALA A 285 -11.28 -17.51 -3.10
CA ALA A 285 -11.20 -18.92 -3.46
C ALA A 285 -10.02 -19.65 -2.77
N THR A 286 -8.87 -18.99 -2.65
CA THR A 286 -7.68 -19.54 -1.99
C THR A 286 -7.91 -19.71 -0.48
N SER A 287 -8.65 -18.81 0.15
CA SER A 287 -8.96 -18.87 1.59
C SER A 287 -9.89 -20.04 1.95
N VAL A 288 -10.80 -20.42 1.05
CA VAL A 288 -11.73 -21.57 1.26
C VAL A 288 -10.99 -22.91 1.19
N HIS A 289 -9.93 -23.03 0.38
CA HIS A 289 -9.16 -24.27 0.23
C HIS A 289 -8.08 -24.48 1.29
N SER A 290 -7.80 -23.50 2.11
CA SER A 290 -6.80 -23.56 3.18
C SER A 290 -7.39 -23.76 4.58
N MET A 291 -8.70 -23.98 4.69
CA MET A 291 -9.32 -24.45 5.94
C MET A 291 -9.20 -25.98 6.02
N PRO A 292 -8.64 -26.53 7.13
CA PRO A 292 -8.43 -27.95 7.33
C PRO A 292 -9.74 -28.73 7.43
#